data_78a5cdad036d64f28a568a4b29e05a4d
#
_entry.id   78a5cdad036d64f28a568a4b29e05a4d
#
_cell.length_a   1.000
_cell.length_b   1.000
_cell.length_c   1.000
_cell.angle_alpha   90.00
_cell.angle_beta   90.00
_cell.angle_gamma   90.00
#
_symmetry.space_group_name_H-M   'P 1'
#
loop_
_entity.id
_entity.type
_entity.pdbx_description
1 polymer ?
#
loop_
_entity_poly.entity_id
_entity_poly.type
_entity_poly.pdbx_seq_one_letter_code
_entity_poly.pdbx_strand_id
1 'polypeptide(L)'
;MDIVFGPVYSRRFGRSLGVDLSPSVKQCNFDCVYCELQRAKSIESMKEIIAVQDIIDAVKKVIETYQNNFDVLTITANGEPTLYPHLRILIRQIRTFLPDPIKLMILTNGSLLWRKDIQETLQLFDVVKCSFDAFNAKSFKQVDRPHKSLELESIKQGIKTFAQEFKGELMAEVLFVKGINDTPEEAQAIAEFLSQLSIKRVDIGSIDRPPAYPVESVDEETLQQLAQYFYHYPHLRINLPKRLAQSKNEQDSDDKKNLSKDSLLGLIKRRPLSVNDALAMFDRQTLALIDELCQKQEISICMQGDVAFYMII
;
A
#
# COMPACT_ATOMS: atom_id res chain seq x y z
N MET A 1 14.19 12.17 -6.03
CA MET A 1 13.25 11.01 -6.00
C MET A 1 11.93 11.46 -6.55
N ASP A 2 11.30 10.63 -7.38
CA ASP A 2 10.06 11.02 -8.03
C ASP A 2 8.90 11.00 -7.03
N ILE A 3 8.18 12.11 -6.94
CA ILE A 3 6.96 12.24 -6.11
C ILE A 3 5.84 11.37 -6.69
N VAL A 4 5.75 11.29 -8.01
CA VAL A 4 4.76 10.47 -8.71
C VAL A 4 5.46 9.29 -9.39
N PHE A 5 4.88 8.09 -9.26
CA PHE A 5 5.42 6.87 -9.83
C PHE A 5 4.33 6.04 -10.52
N GLY A 6 4.74 5.16 -11.39
CA GLY A 6 3.84 4.31 -12.16
C GLY A 6 3.77 4.72 -13.64
N PRO A 7 2.66 4.43 -14.36
CA PRO A 7 1.54 3.66 -13.84
C PRO A 7 1.94 2.23 -13.47
N VAL A 8 1.39 1.75 -12.35
CA VAL A 8 1.50 0.36 -11.90
C VAL A 8 0.19 -0.35 -12.24
N TYR A 9 0.26 -1.51 -12.86
CA TYR A 9 -0.94 -2.28 -13.15
C TYR A 9 -1.45 -2.96 -11.88
N SER A 10 -2.58 -2.48 -11.40
CA SER A 10 -3.29 -3.09 -10.27
C SER A 10 -4.38 -4.00 -10.81
N ARG A 11 -4.33 -5.30 -10.45
CA ARG A 11 -5.40 -6.25 -10.80
C ARG A 11 -6.78 -5.82 -10.27
N ARG A 12 -6.82 -4.87 -9.33
CA ARG A 12 -8.03 -4.44 -8.61
C ARG A 12 -8.55 -3.09 -9.06
N PHE A 13 -7.67 -2.23 -9.55
CA PHE A 13 -7.98 -0.83 -9.85
C PHE A 13 -7.52 -0.38 -11.24
N GLY A 14 -7.06 -1.33 -12.07
CA GLY A 14 -6.51 -0.99 -13.39
C GLY A 14 -5.13 -0.32 -13.30
N ARG A 15 -4.88 0.65 -14.15
CA ARG A 15 -3.61 1.40 -14.20
C ARG A 15 -3.63 2.48 -13.11
N SER A 16 -2.73 2.35 -12.15
CA SER A 16 -2.64 3.25 -10.99
C SER A 16 -1.38 4.10 -11.05
N LEU A 17 -1.56 5.42 -10.95
CA LEU A 17 -0.48 6.35 -10.65
C LEU A 17 -0.41 6.56 -9.14
N GLY A 18 0.77 6.38 -8.55
CA GLY A 18 1.00 6.60 -7.13
C GLY A 18 1.62 7.97 -6.87
N VAL A 19 1.11 8.69 -5.88
CA VAL A 19 1.68 9.92 -5.33
C VAL A 19 2.24 9.62 -3.96
N ASP A 20 3.56 9.70 -3.83
CA ASP A 20 4.29 9.41 -2.60
C ASP A 20 4.54 10.72 -1.83
N LEU A 21 3.89 10.87 -0.68
CA LEU A 21 4.02 12.06 0.17
C LEU A 21 5.28 12.08 1.02
N SER A 22 6.11 11.01 0.98
CA SER A 22 7.38 10.89 1.70
C SER A 22 8.44 10.12 0.90
N PRO A 23 8.81 10.55 -0.32
CA PRO A 23 9.65 9.77 -1.22
C PRO A 23 11.09 9.58 -0.72
N SER A 24 11.58 10.44 0.17
CA SER A 24 12.97 10.43 0.61
C SER A 24 13.24 9.45 1.75
N VAL A 25 12.29 9.34 2.69
CA VAL A 25 12.46 8.62 3.95
C VAL A 25 11.14 8.01 4.41
N LYS A 26 11.22 6.86 5.11
CA LYS A 26 10.03 6.25 5.73
C LYS A 26 9.54 7.12 6.89
N GLN A 27 8.30 7.58 6.79
CA GLN A 27 7.61 8.38 7.80
C GLN A 27 6.25 7.75 8.11
N CYS A 28 6.23 6.88 9.12
CA CYS A 28 5.05 6.12 9.52
C CYS A 28 4.88 6.14 11.05
N ASN A 29 3.65 6.14 11.51
CA ASN A 29 3.35 5.98 12.93
C ASN A 29 3.16 4.51 13.35
N PHE A 30 3.35 3.57 12.38
CA PHE A 30 3.55 2.15 12.59
C PHE A 30 4.95 1.72 12.15
N ASP A 31 5.42 0.57 12.67
CA ASP A 31 6.63 -0.11 12.24
C ASP A 31 6.31 -1.59 12.02
N CYS A 32 5.34 -1.85 11.15
CA CYS A 32 4.79 -3.17 10.90
C CYS A 32 5.88 -4.18 10.53
N VAL A 33 5.81 -5.37 11.12
CA VAL A 33 6.84 -6.40 10.91
C VAL A 33 6.90 -6.94 9.49
N TYR A 34 5.80 -6.84 8.74
CA TYR A 34 5.68 -7.29 7.36
C TYR A 34 6.00 -6.19 6.33
N CYS A 35 6.33 -4.97 6.79
CA CYS A 35 6.53 -3.83 5.90
C CYS A 35 7.68 -4.09 4.92
N GLU A 36 7.44 -3.87 3.64
CA GLU A 36 8.46 -3.99 2.58
C GLU A 36 9.46 -2.81 2.55
N LEU A 37 9.13 -1.71 3.25
CA LEU A 37 10.04 -0.57 3.43
C LEU A 37 11.08 -0.88 4.50
N GLN A 38 12.25 -0.26 4.41
CA GLN A 38 13.29 -0.38 5.42
C GLN A 38 12.76 -0.06 6.82
N ARG A 39 13.37 -0.70 7.83
CA ARG A 39 13.04 -0.45 9.25
C ARG A 39 13.20 1.02 9.59
N ALA A 40 12.21 1.57 10.27
CA ALA A 40 12.28 2.91 10.80
C ALA A 40 11.45 3.00 12.07
N LYS A 41 11.94 3.76 13.04
CA LYS A 41 11.20 4.00 14.28
C LYS A 41 9.89 4.72 13.96
N SER A 42 8.79 4.23 14.53
CA SER A 42 7.49 4.88 14.41
C SER A 42 7.51 6.32 14.94
N ILE A 43 6.87 7.24 14.22
CA ILE A 43 6.84 8.68 14.52
C ILE A 43 5.41 9.17 14.70
N GLU A 44 5.22 10.23 15.44
CA GLU A 44 3.92 10.84 15.67
C GLU A 44 3.52 11.82 14.56
N SER A 45 4.49 12.46 13.92
CA SER A 45 4.27 13.43 12.85
C SER A 45 5.40 13.39 11.83
N MET A 46 5.11 13.72 10.57
CA MET A 46 6.13 13.88 9.54
C MET A 46 7.09 15.02 9.88
N LYS A 47 8.38 14.80 9.59
CA LYS A 47 9.45 15.80 9.75
C LYS A 47 9.88 16.39 8.42
N GLU A 48 9.96 15.55 7.40
CA GLU A 48 10.28 15.98 6.04
C GLU A 48 8.97 16.16 5.28
N ILE A 49 8.62 17.41 5.00
CA ILE A 49 7.35 17.79 4.38
C ILE A 49 7.64 18.38 3.02
N ILE A 50 7.13 17.72 1.97
CA ILE A 50 7.20 18.24 0.60
C ILE A 50 6.22 19.40 0.47
N ALA A 51 6.59 20.46 -0.23
CA ALA A 51 5.66 21.57 -0.50
C ALA A 51 4.48 21.07 -1.35
N VAL A 52 3.27 21.57 -1.01
CA VAL A 52 2.04 21.23 -1.76
C VAL A 52 2.21 21.53 -3.25
N GLN A 53 2.86 22.64 -3.60
CA GLN A 53 3.04 23.04 -5.00
C GLN A 53 3.90 22.05 -5.77
N ASP A 54 4.97 21.52 -5.16
CA ASP A 54 5.84 20.54 -5.82
C ASP A 54 5.09 19.24 -6.15
N ILE A 55 4.19 18.82 -5.24
CA ILE A 55 3.33 17.65 -5.47
C ILE A 55 2.33 17.93 -6.60
N ILE A 56 1.69 19.09 -6.58
CA ILE A 56 0.71 19.51 -7.61
C ILE A 56 1.36 19.56 -8.99
N ASP A 57 2.56 20.14 -9.09
CA ASP A 57 3.28 20.27 -10.36
C ASP A 57 3.71 18.89 -10.89
N ALA A 58 4.18 18.01 -9.99
CA ALA A 58 4.49 16.63 -10.35
C ALA A 58 3.26 15.86 -10.85
N VAL A 59 2.11 16.00 -10.17
CA VAL A 59 0.85 15.33 -10.57
C VAL A 59 0.36 15.85 -11.91
N LYS A 60 0.33 17.17 -12.14
CA LYS A 60 -0.07 17.78 -13.41
C LYS A 60 0.79 17.29 -14.57
N LYS A 61 2.12 17.32 -14.40
CA LYS A 61 3.07 16.85 -15.40
C LYS A 61 2.80 15.41 -15.81
N VAL A 62 2.49 14.54 -14.85
CA VAL A 62 2.26 13.12 -15.12
C VAL A 62 0.89 12.90 -15.78
N ILE A 63 -0.16 13.63 -15.39
CA ILE A 63 -1.48 13.62 -16.06
C ILE A 63 -1.32 14.01 -17.54
N GLU A 64 -0.58 15.06 -17.83
CA GLU A 64 -0.28 15.50 -19.21
C GLU A 64 0.51 14.44 -19.98
N THR A 65 1.54 13.86 -19.35
CA THR A 65 2.39 12.83 -19.97
C THR A 65 1.60 11.58 -20.37
N TYR A 66 0.72 11.12 -19.50
CA TYR A 66 -0.08 9.91 -19.74
C TYR A 66 -1.42 10.18 -20.43
N GLN A 67 -1.73 11.45 -20.77
CA GLN A 67 -2.95 11.84 -21.49
C GLN A 67 -4.21 11.19 -20.88
N ASN A 68 -4.29 11.16 -19.55
CA ASN A 68 -5.36 10.50 -18.79
C ASN A 68 -5.45 8.97 -18.98
N ASN A 69 -4.43 8.33 -19.53
CA ASN A 69 -4.41 6.89 -19.77
C ASN A 69 -4.08 6.09 -18.48
N PHE A 70 -4.81 6.36 -17.40
CA PHE A 70 -4.79 5.64 -16.13
C PHE A 70 -6.17 5.71 -15.46
N ASP A 71 -6.45 4.78 -14.55
CA ASP A 71 -7.79 4.59 -14.00
C ASP A 71 -7.92 5.19 -12.59
N VAL A 72 -6.80 5.29 -11.85
CA VAL A 72 -6.80 5.75 -10.47
C VAL A 72 -5.53 6.53 -10.12
N LEU A 73 -5.70 7.66 -9.43
CA LEU A 73 -4.63 8.39 -8.76
C LEU A 73 -4.62 7.98 -7.28
N THR A 74 -3.55 7.32 -6.84
CA THR A 74 -3.43 6.77 -5.50
C THR A 74 -2.50 7.63 -4.65
N ILE A 75 -3.02 8.21 -3.60
CA ILE A 75 -2.23 8.91 -2.59
C ILE A 75 -1.68 7.87 -1.61
N THR A 76 -0.38 7.88 -1.44
CA THR A 76 0.37 6.99 -0.55
C THR A 76 1.57 7.73 0.05
N ALA A 77 2.37 7.05 0.84
CA ALA A 77 3.64 7.53 1.34
C ALA A 77 4.60 6.35 1.55
N ASN A 78 5.91 6.58 1.54
CA ASN A 78 6.82 5.70 2.23
C ASN A 78 6.54 5.84 3.74
N GLY A 79 5.40 5.30 4.19
CA GLY A 79 4.86 5.45 5.53
C GLY A 79 3.35 5.62 5.54
N GLU A 80 2.86 6.60 6.32
CA GLU A 80 1.44 6.86 6.48
C GLU A 80 1.05 8.24 5.89
N PRO A 81 0.27 8.27 4.81
CA PRO A 81 -0.08 9.53 4.13
C PRO A 81 -0.95 10.48 4.97
N THR A 82 -1.72 9.97 5.94
CA THR A 82 -2.54 10.85 6.80
C THR A 82 -1.71 11.64 7.81
N LEU A 83 -0.41 11.33 7.96
CA LEU A 83 0.53 12.17 8.71
C LEU A 83 0.95 13.43 7.96
N TYR A 84 0.70 13.52 6.63
CA TYR A 84 1.06 14.71 5.85
C TYR A 84 0.18 15.90 6.27
N PRO A 85 0.75 16.99 6.84
CA PRO A 85 -0.03 18.03 7.50
C PRO A 85 -0.89 18.85 6.54
N HIS A 86 -0.55 18.88 5.26
CA HIS A 86 -1.27 19.63 4.24
C HIS A 86 -2.17 18.75 3.36
N LEU A 87 -2.51 17.52 3.79
CA LEU A 87 -3.28 16.57 3.00
C LEU A 87 -4.59 17.16 2.48
N ARG A 88 -5.35 17.84 3.34
CA ARG A 88 -6.65 18.44 2.96
C ARG A 88 -6.51 19.49 1.86
N ILE A 89 -5.51 20.35 1.97
CA ILE A 89 -5.25 21.39 0.97
C ILE A 89 -4.82 20.75 -0.35
N LEU A 90 -3.90 19.79 -0.30
CA LEU A 90 -3.42 19.05 -1.45
C LEU A 90 -4.58 18.39 -2.21
N ILE A 91 -5.42 17.64 -1.50
CA ILE A 91 -6.51 16.89 -2.13
C ILE A 91 -7.56 17.79 -2.73
N ARG A 92 -7.91 18.91 -2.06
CA ARG A 92 -8.80 19.91 -2.64
C ARG A 92 -8.26 20.49 -3.95
N GLN A 93 -6.97 20.78 -4.02
CA GLN A 93 -6.34 21.26 -5.25
C GLN A 93 -6.31 20.18 -6.35
N ILE A 94 -5.94 18.95 -6.01
CA ILE A 94 -5.96 17.84 -7.01
C ILE A 94 -7.36 17.68 -7.61
N ARG A 95 -8.42 17.76 -6.79
CA ARG A 95 -9.81 17.66 -7.25
C ARG A 95 -10.21 18.72 -8.27
N THR A 96 -9.55 19.89 -8.29
CA THR A 96 -9.89 20.95 -9.27
C THR A 96 -9.46 20.64 -10.69
N PHE A 97 -8.52 19.69 -10.88
CA PHE A 97 -7.96 19.39 -12.20
C PHE A 97 -7.87 17.89 -12.52
N LEU A 98 -8.20 17.02 -11.58
CA LEU A 98 -8.23 15.57 -11.85
C LEU A 98 -9.43 15.27 -12.77
N PRO A 99 -9.17 14.70 -13.98
CA PRO A 99 -10.25 14.49 -14.93
C PRO A 99 -11.17 13.32 -14.55
N ASP A 100 -12.44 13.41 -14.89
CA ASP A 100 -13.34 12.27 -14.89
C ASP A 100 -12.97 11.30 -16.05
N PRO A 101 -13.09 9.98 -15.88
CA PRO A 101 -13.59 9.22 -14.72
C PRO A 101 -12.48 8.74 -13.74
N ILE A 102 -11.33 9.39 -13.70
CA ILE A 102 -10.20 8.97 -12.87
C ILE A 102 -10.56 9.06 -11.38
N LYS A 103 -10.48 7.94 -10.68
CA LYS A 103 -10.76 7.90 -9.24
C LYS A 103 -9.56 8.39 -8.43
N LEU A 104 -9.83 9.08 -7.32
CA LEU A 104 -8.84 9.44 -6.32
C LEU A 104 -8.93 8.48 -5.14
N MET A 105 -7.84 7.79 -4.85
CA MET A 105 -7.75 6.78 -3.80
C MET A 105 -6.66 7.14 -2.79
N ILE A 106 -6.83 6.69 -1.54
CA ILE A 106 -5.77 6.71 -0.53
C ILE A 106 -5.58 5.32 0.06
N LEU A 107 -4.30 4.96 0.30
CA LEU A 107 -3.90 3.81 1.09
C LEU A 107 -3.46 4.30 2.45
N THR A 108 -4.11 3.86 3.53
CA THR A 108 -3.81 4.30 4.90
C THR A 108 -3.80 3.13 5.87
N ASN A 109 -3.00 3.22 6.92
CA ASN A 109 -3.04 2.26 8.03
C ASN A 109 -4.22 2.53 9.00
N GLY A 110 -5.03 3.54 8.75
CA GLY A 110 -6.22 3.87 9.53
C GLY A 110 -5.98 4.45 10.91
N SER A 111 -4.73 4.56 11.35
CA SER A 111 -4.35 4.93 12.71
C SER A 111 -4.87 6.28 13.19
N LEU A 112 -5.16 7.20 12.25
CA LEU A 112 -5.64 8.55 12.56
C LEU A 112 -7.14 8.76 12.26
N LEU A 113 -7.87 7.70 11.93
CA LEU A 113 -9.32 7.79 11.63
C LEU A 113 -10.17 8.21 12.84
N TRP A 114 -9.65 8.21 14.05
CA TRP A 114 -10.30 8.79 15.22
C TRP A 114 -10.34 10.33 15.21
N ARG A 115 -9.48 10.97 14.38
CA ARG A 115 -9.42 12.43 14.26
C ARG A 115 -10.45 12.93 13.26
N LYS A 116 -11.27 13.90 13.69
CA LYS A 116 -12.34 14.47 12.86
C LYS A 116 -11.79 15.19 11.60
N ASP A 117 -10.68 15.93 11.73
CA ASP A 117 -10.05 16.63 10.59
C ASP A 117 -9.54 15.65 9.51
N ILE A 118 -9.08 14.47 9.93
CA ILE A 118 -8.70 13.38 9.00
C ILE A 118 -9.94 12.78 8.35
N GLN A 119 -10.98 12.45 9.12
CA GLN A 119 -12.24 11.93 8.55
C GLN A 119 -12.82 12.91 7.51
N GLU A 120 -12.89 14.20 7.81
CA GLU A 120 -13.33 15.24 6.88
C GLU A 120 -12.45 15.35 5.63
N THR A 121 -11.15 15.13 5.77
CA THR A 121 -10.22 15.10 4.62
C THR A 121 -10.45 13.90 3.75
N LEU A 122 -10.67 12.73 4.36
CA LEU A 122 -10.89 11.48 3.63
C LEU A 122 -12.25 11.45 2.91
N GLN A 123 -13.24 12.26 3.30
CA GLN A 123 -14.47 12.46 2.51
C GLN A 123 -14.23 13.02 1.10
N LEU A 124 -13.05 13.57 0.83
CA LEU A 124 -12.66 14.06 -0.50
C LEU A 124 -12.20 12.96 -1.45
N PHE A 125 -12.07 11.71 -1.01
CA PHE A 125 -11.63 10.58 -1.81
C PHE A 125 -12.81 9.78 -2.35
N ASP A 126 -12.63 9.14 -3.52
CA ASP A 126 -13.59 8.18 -4.06
C ASP A 126 -13.43 6.81 -3.40
N VAL A 127 -12.18 6.45 -3.07
CA VAL A 127 -11.82 5.18 -2.46
C VAL A 127 -10.86 5.42 -1.29
N VAL A 128 -11.20 4.86 -0.13
CA VAL A 128 -10.31 4.77 1.03
C VAL A 128 -10.04 3.29 1.29
N LYS A 129 -8.77 2.88 1.20
CA LYS A 129 -8.35 1.53 1.57
C LYS A 129 -7.57 1.61 2.88
N CYS A 130 -8.13 0.99 3.93
CA CYS A 130 -7.60 1.01 5.28
C CYS A 130 -7.08 -0.37 5.66
N SER A 131 -5.86 -0.47 6.19
CA SER A 131 -5.34 -1.70 6.78
C SER A 131 -5.92 -1.91 8.18
N PHE A 132 -6.23 -3.17 8.50
CA PHE A 132 -6.69 -3.56 9.84
C PHE A 132 -6.23 -4.99 10.14
N ASP A 133 -5.02 -5.14 10.68
CA ASP A 133 -4.30 -6.41 10.78
C ASP A 133 -4.42 -7.06 12.15
N ALA A 134 -5.00 -6.35 13.14
CA ALA A 134 -5.17 -6.86 14.48
C ALA A 134 -6.40 -6.28 15.18
N PHE A 135 -7.15 -7.14 15.87
CA PHE A 135 -8.27 -6.77 16.74
C PHE A 135 -7.86 -6.72 18.21
N ASN A 136 -6.91 -7.59 18.61
CA ASN A 136 -6.42 -7.69 19.97
C ASN A 136 -5.17 -6.82 20.21
N ALA A 137 -5.07 -6.20 21.38
CA ALA A 137 -3.95 -5.31 21.73
C ALA A 137 -2.57 -5.99 21.68
N LYS A 138 -2.51 -7.31 21.94
CA LYS A 138 -1.28 -8.08 21.85
C LYS A 138 -0.83 -8.21 20.40
N SER A 139 -1.72 -8.69 19.52
CA SER A 139 -1.44 -8.83 18.08
C SER A 139 -1.09 -7.49 17.47
N PHE A 140 -1.84 -6.42 17.80
CA PHE A 140 -1.57 -5.05 17.33
C PHE A 140 -0.15 -4.58 17.66
N LYS A 141 0.31 -4.80 18.91
CA LYS A 141 1.67 -4.44 19.31
C LYS A 141 2.74 -5.28 18.64
N GLN A 142 2.43 -6.52 18.27
CA GLN A 142 3.36 -7.44 17.65
C GLN A 142 3.44 -7.25 16.13
N VAL A 143 2.31 -7.09 15.43
CA VAL A 143 2.25 -6.99 13.96
C VAL A 143 2.50 -5.55 13.49
N ASP A 144 1.80 -4.56 14.05
CA ASP A 144 1.82 -3.18 13.58
C ASP A 144 2.86 -2.30 14.28
N ARG A 145 3.26 -2.68 15.51
CA ARG A 145 4.26 -1.96 16.31
C ARG A 145 4.01 -0.45 16.34
N PRO A 146 2.83 -0.02 16.81
CA PRO A 146 2.39 1.37 16.73
C PRO A 146 3.24 2.31 17.56
N HIS A 147 3.26 3.59 17.17
CA HIS A 147 3.78 4.65 18.04
C HIS A 147 3.00 4.66 19.38
N LYS A 148 3.70 4.97 20.46
CA LYS A 148 3.16 4.92 21.84
C LYS A 148 1.97 5.84 22.10
N SER A 149 1.73 6.84 21.25
CA SER A 149 0.57 7.75 21.33
C SER A 149 -0.71 7.16 20.76
N LEU A 150 -0.65 5.98 20.16
CA LEU A 150 -1.79 5.36 19.46
C LEU A 150 -2.40 4.26 20.32
N GLU A 151 -3.72 4.27 20.42
CA GLU A 151 -4.51 3.28 21.14
C GLU A 151 -5.43 2.55 20.18
N LEU A 152 -5.43 1.21 20.22
CA LEU A 152 -6.20 0.37 19.31
C LEU A 152 -7.71 0.66 19.40
N GLU A 153 -8.25 0.88 20.60
CA GLU A 153 -9.67 1.15 20.77
C GLU A 153 -10.09 2.48 20.11
N SER A 154 -9.23 3.50 20.21
CA SER A 154 -9.47 4.77 19.49
C SER A 154 -9.46 4.57 17.97
N ILE A 155 -8.56 3.75 17.44
CA ILE A 155 -8.48 3.39 16.03
C ILE A 155 -9.76 2.65 15.60
N LYS A 156 -10.18 1.61 16.34
CA LYS A 156 -11.41 0.86 16.05
C LYS A 156 -12.64 1.76 16.04
N GLN A 157 -12.78 2.61 17.04
CA GLN A 157 -13.90 3.57 17.10
C GLN A 157 -13.85 4.57 15.94
N GLY A 158 -12.66 5.05 15.58
CA GLY A 158 -12.47 5.97 14.45
C GLY A 158 -12.87 5.33 13.11
N ILE A 159 -12.44 4.09 12.86
CA ILE A 159 -12.82 3.32 11.66
C ILE A 159 -14.35 3.13 11.63
N LYS A 160 -14.97 2.77 12.76
CA LYS A 160 -16.42 2.56 12.86
C LYS A 160 -17.18 3.85 12.54
N THR A 161 -16.80 4.97 13.14
CA THR A 161 -17.45 6.27 12.89
C THR A 161 -17.27 6.70 11.43
N PHE A 162 -16.05 6.58 10.90
CA PHE A 162 -15.78 6.92 9.50
C PHE A 162 -16.59 6.07 8.53
N ALA A 163 -16.68 4.75 8.75
CA ALA A 163 -17.42 3.85 7.89
C ALA A 163 -18.93 4.17 7.82
N GLN A 164 -19.50 4.76 8.87
CA GLN A 164 -20.90 5.19 8.90
C GLN A 164 -21.16 6.46 8.08
N GLU A 165 -20.17 7.34 7.99
CA GLU A 165 -20.34 8.67 7.39
C GLU A 165 -19.73 8.76 5.97
N PHE A 166 -18.81 7.86 5.62
CA PHE A 166 -18.10 7.91 4.35
C PHE A 166 -19.04 7.55 3.19
N LYS A 167 -19.06 8.43 2.19
CA LYS A 167 -19.92 8.30 1.00
C LYS A 167 -19.26 7.59 -0.17
N GLY A 168 -17.93 7.48 -0.14
CA GLY A 168 -17.15 6.77 -1.15
C GLY A 168 -17.08 5.26 -0.89
N GLU A 169 -16.13 4.59 -1.54
CA GLU A 169 -15.88 3.16 -1.38
C GLU A 169 -14.84 2.93 -0.27
N LEU A 170 -15.29 2.49 0.92
CA LEU A 170 -14.38 2.02 1.97
C LEU A 170 -14.00 0.56 1.71
N MET A 171 -12.70 0.28 1.73
CA MET A 171 -12.15 -1.07 1.60
C MET A 171 -11.24 -1.36 2.78
N ALA A 172 -11.19 -2.61 3.22
CA ALA A 172 -10.25 -3.07 4.23
C ALA A 172 -9.17 -3.96 3.60
N GLU A 173 -7.98 -3.91 4.16
CA GLU A 173 -6.92 -4.89 3.92
C GLU A 173 -6.56 -5.56 5.24
N VAL A 174 -6.45 -6.89 5.23
CA VAL A 174 -6.04 -7.69 6.38
C VAL A 174 -4.85 -8.53 5.95
N LEU A 175 -3.72 -8.36 6.62
CA LEU A 175 -2.50 -9.10 6.34
C LEU A 175 -2.15 -10.00 7.52
N PHE A 176 -2.12 -11.32 7.27
CA PHE A 176 -1.74 -12.31 8.27
C PHE A 176 -0.25 -12.62 8.19
N VAL A 177 0.41 -12.64 9.36
CA VAL A 177 1.83 -12.98 9.56
C VAL A 177 1.93 -14.21 10.42
N LYS A 178 2.67 -15.22 9.94
CA LYS A 178 2.81 -16.52 10.59
C LYS A 178 3.32 -16.39 12.04
N GLY A 179 2.61 -17.02 12.95
CA GLY A 179 2.93 -17.05 14.38
C GLY A 179 2.69 -15.72 15.13
N ILE A 180 2.04 -14.71 14.51
CA ILE A 180 1.80 -13.41 15.14
C ILE A 180 0.30 -13.10 15.26
N ASN A 181 -0.41 -12.98 14.13
CA ASN A 181 -1.84 -12.66 14.08
C ASN A 181 -2.66 -13.67 13.26
N ASP A 182 -2.09 -14.84 12.96
CA ASP A 182 -2.66 -15.92 12.15
C ASP A 182 -3.46 -16.95 12.99
N THR A 183 -4.03 -16.51 14.11
CA THR A 183 -4.88 -17.40 14.93
C THR A 183 -6.34 -17.32 14.54
N PRO A 184 -7.11 -18.42 14.71
CA PRO A 184 -8.55 -18.45 14.48
C PRO A 184 -9.31 -17.35 15.24
N GLU A 185 -8.95 -17.10 16.49
CA GLU A 185 -9.58 -16.10 17.36
C GLU A 185 -9.35 -14.68 16.83
N GLU A 186 -8.15 -14.38 16.34
CA GLU A 186 -7.83 -13.07 15.76
C GLU A 186 -8.59 -12.87 14.45
N ALA A 187 -8.57 -13.88 13.56
CA ALA A 187 -9.29 -13.83 12.29
C ALA A 187 -10.80 -13.66 12.49
N GLN A 188 -11.40 -14.39 13.45
CA GLN A 188 -12.81 -14.26 13.80
C GLN A 188 -13.13 -12.85 14.31
N ALA A 189 -12.31 -12.33 15.25
CA ALA A 189 -12.53 -11.01 15.83
C ALA A 189 -12.41 -9.88 14.80
N ILE A 190 -11.44 -9.98 13.88
CA ILE A 190 -11.29 -9.04 12.76
C ILE A 190 -12.53 -9.13 11.83
N ALA A 191 -12.93 -10.34 11.45
CA ALA A 191 -14.07 -10.57 10.57
C ALA A 191 -15.37 -10.03 11.17
N GLU A 192 -15.63 -10.29 12.46
CA GLU A 192 -16.78 -9.79 13.18
C GLU A 192 -16.79 -8.26 13.24
N PHE A 193 -15.66 -7.64 13.55
CA PHE A 193 -15.54 -6.18 13.55
C PHE A 193 -15.82 -5.58 12.17
N LEU A 194 -15.18 -6.10 11.12
CA LEU A 194 -15.36 -5.58 9.77
C LEU A 194 -16.78 -5.82 9.23
N SER A 195 -17.45 -6.88 9.67
CA SER A 195 -18.83 -7.17 9.25
C SER A 195 -19.85 -6.14 9.74
N GLN A 196 -19.55 -5.41 10.81
CA GLN A 196 -20.41 -4.35 11.35
C GLN A 196 -20.26 -3.01 10.60
N LEU A 197 -19.34 -2.94 9.63
CA LEU A 197 -18.98 -1.71 8.93
C LEU A 197 -19.51 -1.72 7.48
N SER A 198 -19.77 -0.53 6.95
CA SER A 198 -20.13 -0.36 5.52
C SER A 198 -18.88 -0.48 4.63
N ILE A 199 -18.31 -1.70 4.55
CA ILE A 199 -17.12 -2.00 3.76
C ILE A 199 -17.52 -2.63 2.43
N LYS A 200 -16.98 -2.08 1.34
CA LYS A 200 -17.21 -2.54 -0.03
C LYS A 200 -16.51 -3.86 -0.34
N ARG A 201 -15.30 -4.05 0.20
CA ARG A 201 -14.44 -5.20 -0.04
C ARG A 201 -13.41 -5.35 1.07
N VAL A 202 -13.11 -6.60 1.42
CA VAL A 202 -11.98 -6.97 2.29
C VAL A 202 -10.97 -7.75 1.46
N ASP A 203 -9.74 -7.22 1.36
CA ASP A 203 -8.60 -7.89 0.75
C ASP A 203 -7.84 -8.64 1.86
N ILE A 204 -7.82 -9.96 1.82
CA ILE A 204 -7.11 -10.79 2.80
C ILE A 204 -5.84 -11.32 2.14
N GLY A 205 -4.70 -11.15 2.80
CA GLY A 205 -3.41 -11.57 2.26
C GLY A 205 -2.42 -11.98 3.34
N SER A 206 -1.23 -12.32 2.88
CA SER A 206 -0.04 -12.53 3.69
C SER A 206 1.16 -11.88 3.01
N ILE A 207 2.35 -12.06 3.58
CA ILE A 207 3.59 -11.48 3.07
C ILE A 207 3.89 -12.07 1.69
N ASP A 208 3.82 -11.26 0.66
CA ASP A 208 4.11 -11.63 -0.73
C ASP A 208 5.43 -11.03 -1.27
N ARG A 209 6.07 -10.13 -0.50
CA ARG A 209 7.38 -9.54 -0.79
C ARG A 209 8.30 -9.62 0.41
N PRO A 210 9.64 -9.56 0.19
CA PRO A 210 10.60 -9.57 1.28
C PRO A 210 10.31 -8.45 2.31
N PRO A 211 10.02 -8.80 3.56
CA PRO A 211 9.76 -7.83 4.61
C PRO A 211 11.08 -7.33 5.23
N ALA A 212 11.03 -6.15 5.87
CA ALA A 212 12.18 -5.60 6.57
C ALA A 212 12.58 -6.37 7.84
N TYR A 213 11.66 -7.18 8.38
CA TYR A 213 11.89 -8.01 9.57
C TYR A 213 11.89 -9.50 9.22
N PRO A 214 12.60 -10.36 10.01
CA PRO A 214 12.64 -11.79 9.77
C PRO A 214 11.34 -12.46 10.21
N VAL A 215 10.28 -12.25 9.44
CA VAL A 215 8.96 -12.86 9.63
C VAL A 215 8.57 -13.63 8.39
N GLU A 216 7.66 -14.57 8.54
CA GLU A 216 7.24 -15.48 7.48
C GLU A 216 5.78 -15.23 7.08
N SER A 217 5.48 -15.49 5.81
CA SER A 217 4.10 -15.57 5.34
C SER A 217 3.40 -16.80 5.92
N VAL A 218 2.10 -16.71 6.12
CA VAL A 218 1.29 -17.91 6.26
C VAL A 218 1.22 -18.65 4.91
N ASP A 219 1.11 -19.97 4.95
CA ASP A 219 0.90 -20.77 3.74
C ASP A 219 -0.52 -20.56 3.19
N GLU A 220 -0.75 -21.06 1.98
CA GLU A 220 -2.01 -20.89 1.28
C GLU A 220 -3.19 -21.58 1.99
N GLU A 221 -2.96 -22.77 2.55
CA GLU A 221 -3.97 -23.54 3.27
C GLU A 221 -4.41 -22.78 4.54
N THR A 222 -3.46 -22.32 5.34
CA THR A 222 -3.71 -21.50 6.53
C THR A 222 -4.45 -20.21 6.15
N LEU A 223 -4.04 -19.53 5.07
CA LEU A 223 -4.71 -18.30 4.64
C LEU A 223 -6.16 -18.56 4.21
N GLN A 224 -6.42 -19.69 3.54
CA GLN A 224 -7.77 -20.09 3.18
C GLN A 224 -8.61 -20.45 4.41
N GLN A 225 -8.03 -21.12 5.41
CA GLN A 225 -8.72 -21.42 6.68
C GLN A 225 -9.09 -20.14 7.43
N LEU A 226 -8.18 -19.18 7.54
CA LEU A 226 -8.44 -17.88 8.17
C LEU A 226 -9.52 -17.07 7.42
N ALA A 227 -9.54 -17.15 6.09
CA ALA A 227 -10.55 -16.49 5.28
C ALA A 227 -11.97 -17.05 5.49
N GLN A 228 -12.13 -18.31 5.96
CA GLN A 228 -13.45 -18.89 6.25
C GLN A 228 -14.21 -18.08 7.30
N TYR A 229 -13.52 -17.49 8.28
CA TYR A 229 -14.17 -16.64 9.29
C TYR A 229 -14.88 -15.43 8.68
N PHE A 230 -14.34 -14.88 7.58
CA PHE A 230 -14.91 -13.76 6.86
C PHE A 230 -16.09 -14.18 5.96
N TYR A 231 -16.06 -15.40 5.40
CA TYR A 231 -17.17 -15.93 4.60
C TYR A 231 -18.43 -16.22 5.43
N HIS A 232 -18.33 -16.28 6.76
CA HIS A 232 -19.52 -16.33 7.62
C HIS A 232 -20.42 -15.08 7.51
N TYR A 233 -19.89 -13.99 6.94
CA TYR A 233 -20.60 -12.73 6.72
C TYR A 233 -20.84 -12.48 5.22
N PRO A 234 -21.97 -12.97 4.64
CA PRO A 234 -22.19 -12.97 3.18
C PRO A 234 -22.24 -11.60 2.51
N HIS A 235 -22.44 -10.53 3.29
CA HIS A 235 -22.41 -9.15 2.79
C HIS A 235 -20.98 -8.61 2.60
N LEU A 236 -19.97 -9.25 3.19
CA LEU A 236 -18.58 -8.90 2.95
C LEU A 236 -18.09 -9.50 1.64
N ARG A 237 -17.67 -8.67 0.72
CA ARG A 237 -17.00 -9.12 -0.50
C ARG A 237 -15.53 -9.41 -0.19
N ILE A 238 -15.17 -10.67 -0.06
CA ILE A 238 -13.82 -11.11 0.24
C ILE A 238 -13.03 -11.30 -1.05
N ASN A 239 -11.79 -10.82 -1.04
CA ASN A 239 -10.84 -11.04 -2.11
C ASN A 239 -9.56 -11.64 -1.53
N LEU A 240 -9.27 -12.88 -1.95
CA LEU A 240 -8.00 -13.56 -1.68
C LEU A 240 -7.14 -13.43 -2.94
N PRO A 241 -5.97 -12.78 -2.88
CA PRO A 241 -5.08 -12.77 -4.01
C PRO A 241 -4.59 -14.20 -4.27
N LYS A 242 -4.77 -14.69 -5.48
CA LYS A 242 -4.05 -15.88 -5.92
C LYS A 242 -2.56 -15.53 -5.86
N ARG A 243 -1.76 -16.31 -5.12
CA ARG A 243 -0.30 -16.18 -5.15
C ARG A 243 0.14 -16.16 -6.63
N LEU A 244 1.17 -15.39 -6.91
CA LEU A 244 1.76 -15.22 -8.25
C LEU A 244 2.29 -16.56 -8.81
N ALA A 245 1.39 -17.52 -9.10
CA ALA A 245 1.69 -18.53 -10.07
C ALA A 245 1.72 -17.81 -11.41
N GLN A 246 2.94 -17.55 -11.90
CA GLN A 246 3.28 -17.20 -13.28
C GLN A 246 2.09 -16.60 -14.08
N SER A 247 1.76 -15.35 -13.84
CA SER A 247 0.93 -14.64 -14.80
C SER A 247 1.81 -14.46 -16.05
N LYS A 248 1.57 -15.27 -17.06
CA LYS A 248 1.96 -14.97 -18.43
C LYS A 248 1.17 -13.71 -18.84
N ASN A 249 1.64 -12.56 -18.41
CA ASN A 249 1.27 -11.33 -19.06
C ASN A 249 2.19 -11.20 -20.28
N GLU A 250 1.78 -11.81 -21.37
CA GLU A 250 2.18 -11.39 -22.70
C GLU A 250 1.56 -9.99 -22.89
N GLN A 251 2.23 -8.98 -22.36
CA GLN A 251 1.98 -7.61 -22.78
C GLN A 251 2.85 -7.32 -23.98
N ASP A 252 2.21 -6.79 -25.01
CA ASP A 252 2.80 -6.35 -26.27
C ASP A 252 4.09 -5.56 -26.03
N SER A 253 5.08 -5.82 -26.88
CA SER A 253 6.46 -5.41 -26.75
C SER A 253 6.74 -3.90 -26.92
N ASP A 254 5.74 -3.06 -27.14
CA ASP A 254 5.93 -1.63 -27.46
C ASP A 254 5.89 -0.68 -26.24
N ASP A 255 5.46 -1.13 -25.04
CA ASP A 255 5.31 -0.26 -23.85
C ASP A 255 6.39 -0.48 -22.76
N LYS A 256 7.51 -1.12 -23.09
CA LYS A 256 8.58 -1.37 -22.13
C LYS A 256 9.33 -0.08 -21.77
N LYS A 257 9.49 0.16 -20.46
CA LYS A 257 10.05 1.40 -19.93
C LYS A 257 11.58 1.38 -19.90
N ASN A 258 12.17 2.50 -20.33
CA ASN A 258 13.56 2.83 -20.07
C ASN A 258 13.65 3.68 -18.80
N LEU A 259 14.41 3.24 -17.80
CA LEU A 259 14.60 3.94 -16.55
C LEU A 259 16.07 4.35 -16.36
N SER A 260 16.27 5.55 -15.84
CA SER A 260 17.57 5.96 -15.32
C SER A 260 17.93 5.16 -14.06
N LYS A 261 19.23 5.10 -13.71
CA LYS A 261 19.71 4.46 -12.50
C LYS A 261 18.97 4.96 -11.25
N ASP A 262 18.84 6.27 -11.09
CA ASP A 262 18.21 6.87 -9.92
C ASP A 262 16.72 6.52 -9.82
N SER A 263 16.00 6.51 -10.95
CA SER A 263 14.59 6.12 -11.00
C SER A 263 14.41 4.64 -10.68
N LEU A 264 15.28 3.77 -11.18
CA LEU A 264 15.25 2.34 -10.92
C LEU A 264 15.55 2.03 -9.43
N LEU A 265 16.63 2.61 -8.87
CA LEU A 265 16.94 2.46 -7.45
C LEU A 265 15.83 3.03 -6.56
N GLY A 266 15.26 4.16 -6.94
CA GLY A 266 14.10 4.75 -6.25
C GLY A 266 12.88 3.83 -6.26
N LEU A 267 12.62 3.13 -7.36
CA LEU A 267 11.54 2.15 -7.47
C LEU A 267 11.78 0.96 -6.53
N ILE A 268 12.97 0.34 -6.62
CA ILE A 268 13.33 -0.84 -5.81
C ILE A 268 13.34 -0.50 -4.31
N LYS A 269 13.77 0.72 -3.94
CA LYS A 269 13.78 1.18 -2.54
C LYS A 269 12.37 1.31 -1.95
N ARG A 270 11.40 1.75 -2.76
CA ARG A 270 9.99 1.85 -2.33
C ARG A 270 9.31 0.51 -2.24
N ARG A 271 9.72 -0.43 -3.09
CA ARG A 271 9.07 -1.73 -3.23
C ARG A 271 10.01 -2.73 -3.85
N PRO A 272 10.35 -3.83 -3.15
CA PRO A 272 11.08 -4.92 -3.77
C PRO A 272 10.42 -5.34 -5.09
N LEU A 273 11.22 -5.42 -6.14
CA LEU A 273 10.74 -5.67 -7.50
C LEU A 273 10.97 -7.14 -7.85
N SER A 274 9.92 -7.89 -8.20
CA SER A 274 10.12 -9.26 -8.63
C SER A 274 10.88 -9.30 -9.96
N VAL A 275 11.68 -10.35 -10.17
CA VAL A 275 12.38 -10.58 -11.44
C VAL A 275 11.38 -10.66 -12.59
N ASN A 276 10.24 -11.30 -12.38
CA ASN A 276 9.19 -11.41 -13.39
C ASN A 276 8.55 -10.05 -13.74
N ASP A 277 8.30 -9.21 -12.72
CA ASP A 277 7.79 -7.85 -12.97
C ASP A 277 8.83 -7.03 -13.75
N ALA A 278 10.13 -7.13 -13.40
CA ALA A 278 11.20 -6.44 -14.12
C ALA A 278 11.24 -6.83 -15.61
N LEU A 279 11.19 -8.13 -15.89
CA LEU A 279 11.18 -8.66 -17.26
C LEU A 279 9.94 -8.21 -18.06
N ALA A 280 8.80 -8.08 -17.40
CA ALA A 280 7.56 -7.62 -18.02
C ALA A 280 7.55 -6.11 -18.27
N MET A 281 8.11 -5.31 -17.36
CA MET A 281 7.98 -3.84 -17.35
C MET A 281 9.08 -3.11 -18.08
N PHE A 282 10.30 -3.66 -18.16
CA PHE A 282 11.47 -2.90 -18.59
C PHE A 282 12.04 -3.35 -19.93
N ASP A 283 12.63 -2.38 -20.63
CA ASP A 283 13.38 -2.60 -21.85
C ASP A 283 14.75 -3.28 -21.57
N ARG A 284 15.44 -3.65 -22.65
CA ARG A 284 16.75 -4.31 -22.57
C ARG A 284 17.81 -3.45 -21.89
N GLN A 285 17.74 -2.13 -22.01
CA GLN A 285 18.73 -1.23 -21.40
C GLN A 285 18.55 -1.18 -19.89
N THR A 286 17.33 -1.07 -19.41
CA THR A 286 17.03 -1.09 -17.97
C THR A 286 17.33 -2.48 -17.35
N LEU A 287 17.06 -3.57 -18.07
CA LEU A 287 17.45 -4.92 -17.59
C LEU A 287 18.96 -5.08 -17.49
N ALA A 288 19.74 -4.58 -18.48
CA ALA A 288 21.20 -4.57 -18.40
C ALA A 288 21.72 -3.72 -17.24
N LEU A 289 21.05 -2.60 -16.93
CA LEU A 289 21.36 -1.78 -15.77
C LEU A 289 21.10 -2.52 -14.44
N ILE A 290 20.04 -3.32 -14.36
CA ILE A 290 19.78 -4.19 -13.19
C ILE A 290 20.95 -5.17 -12.99
N ASP A 291 21.40 -5.83 -14.06
CA ASP A 291 22.54 -6.78 -14.00
C ASP A 291 23.82 -6.09 -13.52
N GLU A 292 24.08 -4.88 -14.04
CA GLU A 292 25.22 -4.05 -13.60
C GLU A 292 25.14 -3.69 -12.12
N LEU A 293 23.96 -3.30 -11.62
CA LEU A 293 23.76 -2.95 -10.21
C LEU A 293 23.90 -4.17 -9.29
N CYS A 294 23.47 -5.35 -9.74
CA CYS A 294 23.73 -6.61 -9.03
C CYS A 294 25.24 -6.92 -8.94
N GLN A 295 25.97 -6.77 -10.05
CA GLN A 295 27.42 -6.98 -10.06
C GLN A 295 28.17 -6.00 -9.15
N LYS A 296 27.70 -4.74 -9.07
CA LYS A 296 28.26 -3.70 -8.19
C LYS A 296 27.80 -3.83 -6.73
N GLN A 297 26.97 -4.81 -6.40
CA GLN A 297 26.41 -4.99 -5.07
C GLN A 297 25.62 -3.78 -4.56
N GLU A 298 25.00 -3.01 -5.46
CA GLU A 298 24.09 -1.92 -5.09
C GLU A 298 22.66 -2.47 -4.84
N ILE A 299 22.32 -3.57 -5.51
CA ILE A 299 21.12 -4.35 -5.29
C ILE A 299 21.45 -5.83 -5.16
N SER A 300 20.61 -6.57 -4.45
CA SER A 300 20.73 -8.02 -4.27
C SER A 300 19.45 -8.73 -4.70
N ILE A 301 19.54 -10.05 -4.92
CA ILE A 301 18.39 -10.91 -5.15
C ILE A 301 18.05 -11.63 -3.83
N CYS A 302 16.80 -11.52 -3.41
CA CYS A 302 16.25 -12.20 -2.25
C CYS A 302 15.08 -13.08 -2.68
N MET A 303 14.97 -14.28 -2.11
CA MET A 303 13.82 -15.16 -2.34
C MET A 303 12.75 -14.93 -1.30
N GLN A 304 11.49 -14.78 -1.75
CA GLN A 304 10.31 -14.80 -0.90
C GLN A 304 9.38 -15.91 -1.43
N GLY A 305 9.31 -17.03 -0.71
CA GLY A 305 8.75 -18.26 -1.29
C GLY A 305 9.49 -18.66 -2.58
N ASP A 306 8.75 -18.90 -3.65
CA ASP A 306 9.30 -19.29 -4.95
C ASP A 306 9.60 -18.10 -5.88
N VAL A 307 9.49 -16.86 -5.38
CA VAL A 307 9.68 -15.66 -6.18
C VAL A 307 10.98 -14.93 -5.81
N ALA A 308 11.77 -14.62 -6.83
CA ALA A 308 12.99 -13.84 -6.68
C ALA A 308 12.68 -12.32 -6.79
N PHE A 309 13.25 -11.53 -5.88
CA PHE A 309 13.08 -10.07 -5.82
C PHE A 309 14.42 -9.35 -5.82
N TYR A 310 14.48 -8.25 -6.56
CA TYR A 310 15.56 -7.27 -6.44
C TYR A 310 15.29 -6.35 -5.24
N MET A 311 16.31 -6.17 -4.41
CA MET A 311 16.28 -5.33 -3.20
C MET A 311 17.52 -4.44 -3.13
N ILE A 312 17.41 -3.29 -2.50
CA ILE A 312 18.56 -2.45 -2.12
C ILE A 312 19.34 -3.17 -1.02
N ILE A 313 20.67 -3.16 -1.11
CA ILE A 313 21.57 -3.72 -0.08
C ILE A 313 21.72 -2.75 1.10
#